data_0bf6e845dad6bc15236669b483810d4e
#
_entry.id   0bf6e845dad6bc15236669b483810d4e
#
_cell.length_a   1.000
_cell.length_b   1.000
_cell.length_c   1.000
_cell.angle_alpha   90.00
_cell.angle_beta   90.00
_cell.angle_gamma   90.00
#
_symmetry.space_group_name_H-M   'P 1'
#
loop_
_entity.id
_entity.type
_entity.pdbx_description
1 polymer ?
#
loop_
_entity_poly.entity_id
_entity_poly.type
_entity_poly.pdbx_seq_one_letter_code
_entity_poly.pdbx_strand_id
1 'polypeptide(L)'
;MTTKRAAAHATAAPGTAGGPPLLVELVALAHRRLTSGLAAALAEEDCTVDQWRVMRALAEGEGRAMGELSQALLIPQASLSRLVDALADAGLAYRRQDDQDRRRITAHLSRQGRTRLSRLDGLAAAHDAAVRAACGLPDPAGPLARLAAH
;
A
#
# COMPACT_ATOMS: atom_id res chain seq x y z
N MET A 1 -49.83 -9.01 28.27
CA MET A 1 -48.45 -9.40 27.94
C MET A 1 -48.14 -8.96 26.51
N THR A 2 -47.50 -7.81 26.37
CA THR A 2 -47.30 -7.18 25.06
C THR A 2 -45.80 -7.24 24.72
N THR A 3 -45.45 -8.09 23.78
CA THR A 3 -44.08 -8.31 23.32
C THR A 3 -43.66 -7.16 22.39
N LYS A 4 -42.78 -6.29 22.85
CA LYS A 4 -42.23 -5.18 22.10
C LYS A 4 -41.11 -5.70 21.18
N ARG A 5 -41.41 -5.76 19.91
CA ARG A 5 -40.47 -6.14 18.82
C ARG A 5 -39.46 -5.01 18.63
N ALA A 6 -38.19 -5.26 18.96
CA ALA A 6 -37.09 -4.35 18.68
C ALA A 6 -36.83 -4.29 17.17
N ALA A 7 -37.05 -3.14 16.58
CA ALA A 7 -36.67 -2.87 15.19
C ALA A 7 -35.15 -2.59 15.13
N ALA A 8 -34.43 -3.47 14.43
CA ALA A 8 -33.06 -3.22 14.08
C ALA A 8 -33.00 -2.07 13.07
N HIS A 9 -32.40 -0.96 13.47
CA HIS A 9 -32.06 0.13 12.54
C HIS A 9 -30.90 -0.33 11.65
N ALA A 10 -31.22 -0.77 10.45
CA ALA A 10 -30.26 -0.85 9.36
C ALA A 10 -29.87 0.58 8.99
N THR A 11 -28.64 0.96 9.26
CA THR A 11 -28.06 2.23 8.81
C THR A 11 -27.99 2.18 7.28
N ALA A 12 -28.93 2.83 6.63
CA ALA A 12 -28.94 3.00 5.17
C ALA A 12 -27.72 3.81 4.76
N ALA A 13 -26.93 3.26 3.83
CA ALA A 13 -25.90 4.02 3.13
C ALA A 13 -26.55 5.21 2.40
N PRO A 14 -25.86 6.38 2.27
CA PRO A 14 -26.41 7.54 1.60
C PRO A 14 -26.73 7.18 0.14
N GLY A 15 -28.01 7.21 -0.21
CA GLY A 15 -28.51 6.95 -1.55
C GLY A 15 -28.03 8.05 -2.50
N THR A 16 -27.12 7.73 -3.39
CA THR A 16 -26.90 8.47 -4.63
C THR A 16 -28.05 8.18 -5.59
N ALA A 17 -28.68 9.23 -6.13
CA ALA A 17 -29.67 9.14 -7.19
C ALA A 17 -28.98 8.70 -8.50
N GLY A 18 -28.78 7.40 -8.66
CA GLY A 18 -28.13 6.78 -9.82
C GLY A 18 -28.00 5.29 -9.55
N GLY A 19 -28.17 4.47 -10.60
CA GLY A 19 -28.15 3.00 -10.55
C GLY A 19 -27.09 2.36 -9.66
N PRO A 20 -26.89 1.04 -9.72
CA PRO A 20 -25.90 0.37 -8.88
C PRO A 20 -24.51 0.97 -9.10
N PRO A 21 -23.67 1.08 -8.05
CA PRO A 21 -22.37 1.73 -8.14
C PRO A 21 -21.50 1.04 -9.18
N LEU A 22 -20.81 1.82 -10.01
CA LEU A 22 -19.89 1.31 -11.02
C LEU A 22 -18.66 0.68 -10.37
N LEU A 23 -18.05 -0.29 -11.07
CA LEU A 23 -16.87 -0.98 -10.56
C LEU A 23 -15.74 0.00 -10.17
N VAL A 24 -15.52 1.05 -10.96
CA VAL A 24 -14.50 2.08 -10.68
C VAL A 24 -14.77 2.81 -9.36
N GLU A 25 -16.03 3.06 -9.01
CA GLU A 25 -16.41 3.71 -7.75
C GLU A 25 -16.17 2.77 -6.55
N LEU A 26 -16.54 1.50 -6.71
CA LEU A 26 -16.31 0.47 -5.69
C LEU A 26 -14.82 0.26 -5.43
N VAL A 27 -14.01 0.16 -6.49
CA VAL A 27 -12.56 0.01 -6.39
C VAL A 27 -11.93 1.24 -5.74
N ALA A 28 -12.36 2.46 -6.10
CA ALA A 28 -11.85 3.69 -5.49
C ALA A 28 -12.20 3.79 -4.00
N LEU A 29 -13.42 3.39 -3.62
CA LEU A 29 -13.84 3.35 -2.22
C LEU A 29 -13.06 2.29 -1.43
N ALA A 30 -12.93 1.07 -1.97
CA ALA A 30 -12.18 0.00 -1.37
C ALA A 30 -10.71 0.39 -1.19
N HIS A 31 -10.08 0.95 -2.23
CA HIS A 31 -8.70 1.44 -2.17
C HIS A 31 -8.50 2.45 -1.04
N ARG A 32 -9.36 3.45 -0.93
CA ARG A 32 -9.30 4.46 0.14
C ARG A 32 -9.36 3.82 1.52
N ARG A 33 -10.31 2.91 1.75
CA ARG A 33 -10.49 2.25 3.06
C ARG A 33 -9.30 1.37 3.42
N LEU A 34 -8.83 0.55 2.47
CA LEU A 34 -7.68 -0.33 2.66
C LEU A 34 -6.40 0.46 2.93
N THR A 35 -6.15 1.51 2.15
CA THR A 35 -4.96 2.37 2.33
C THR A 35 -5.01 3.13 3.65
N SER A 36 -6.17 3.64 4.06
CA SER A 36 -6.33 4.34 5.35
C SER A 36 -6.10 3.42 6.54
N GLY A 37 -6.63 2.19 6.50
CA GLY A 37 -6.41 1.20 7.56
C GLY A 37 -4.95 0.76 7.62
N LEU A 38 -4.33 0.51 6.48
CA LEU A 38 -2.90 0.20 6.41
C LEU A 38 -2.03 1.35 6.92
N ALA A 39 -2.37 2.60 6.57
CA ALA A 39 -1.66 3.78 7.06
C ALA A 39 -1.70 3.87 8.59
N ALA A 40 -2.85 3.58 9.20
CA ALA A 40 -2.98 3.56 10.65
C ALA A 40 -2.10 2.46 11.30
N ALA A 41 -2.05 1.27 10.70
CA ALA A 41 -1.20 0.18 11.20
C ALA A 41 0.31 0.51 11.08
N LEU A 42 0.73 1.10 9.96
CA LEU A 42 2.14 1.46 9.74
C LEU A 42 2.59 2.68 10.56
N ALA A 43 1.65 3.56 10.95
CA ALA A 43 1.94 4.72 11.79
C ALA A 43 2.44 4.34 13.19
N GLU A 44 2.14 3.13 13.68
CA GLU A 44 2.68 2.60 14.94
C GLU A 44 4.23 2.50 14.91
N GLU A 45 4.80 2.38 13.71
CA GLU A 45 6.24 2.33 13.45
C GLU A 45 6.74 3.59 12.73
N ASP A 46 6.05 4.72 12.83
CA ASP A 46 6.41 5.99 12.15
C ASP A 46 6.72 5.80 10.65
N CYS A 47 5.91 5.01 9.95
CA CYS A 47 6.10 4.72 8.54
C CYS A 47 4.86 5.05 7.73
N THR A 48 5.03 5.73 6.59
CA THR A 48 3.94 5.96 5.64
C THR A 48 3.77 4.76 4.70
N VAL A 49 2.59 4.63 4.10
CA VAL A 49 2.31 3.59 3.10
C VAL A 49 3.29 3.68 1.92
N ASP A 50 3.59 4.89 1.45
CA ASP A 50 4.51 5.06 0.31
C ASP A 50 5.96 4.74 0.68
N GLN A 51 6.42 5.08 1.88
CA GLN A 51 7.74 4.65 2.37
C GLN A 51 7.84 3.12 2.42
N TRP A 52 6.84 2.44 2.97
CA TRP A 52 6.77 0.99 3.02
C TRP A 52 6.75 0.37 1.61
N ARG A 53 5.95 0.92 0.66
CA ARG A 53 5.92 0.46 -0.73
C ARG A 53 7.28 0.60 -1.42
N VAL A 54 7.98 1.72 -1.20
CA VAL A 54 9.33 1.93 -1.73
C VAL A 54 10.30 0.91 -1.14
N MET A 55 10.28 0.70 0.18
CA MET A 55 11.15 -0.31 0.82
C MET A 55 10.90 -1.72 0.31
N ARG A 56 9.64 -2.12 0.11
CA ARG A 56 9.30 -3.42 -0.51
C ARG A 56 9.85 -3.56 -1.92
N ALA A 57 9.64 -2.55 -2.76
CA ALA A 57 10.16 -2.56 -4.13
C ALA A 57 11.68 -2.63 -4.19
N LEU A 58 12.39 -2.02 -3.23
CA LEU A 58 13.84 -2.10 -3.10
C LEU A 58 14.34 -3.45 -2.54
N ALA A 59 13.49 -4.18 -1.84
CA ALA A 59 13.83 -5.50 -1.29
C ALA A 59 13.85 -6.61 -2.34
N GLU A 60 13.16 -6.42 -3.47
CA GLU A 60 12.98 -7.43 -4.53
C GLU A 60 14.22 -7.65 -5.41
N GLY A 61 15.34 -6.94 -5.19
CA GLY A 61 16.51 -7.06 -6.05
C GLY A 61 17.77 -6.39 -5.50
N GLU A 62 18.79 -6.31 -6.35
CA GLU A 62 20.09 -5.72 -6.03
C GLU A 62 20.14 -4.20 -6.26
N GLY A 63 18.99 -3.55 -6.22
CA GLY A 63 18.80 -2.12 -6.46
C GLY A 63 17.94 -1.85 -7.69
N ARG A 64 17.28 -0.70 -7.70
CA ARG A 64 16.40 -0.28 -8.81
C ARG A 64 16.69 1.15 -9.23
N ALA A 65 16.63 1.41 -10.53
CA ALA A 65 16.70 2.77 -11.07
C ALA A 65 15.48 3.58 -10.65
N MET A 66 15.68 4.87 -10.38
CA MET A 66 14.63 5.77 -9.93
C MET A 66 13.44 5.84 -10.90
N GLY A 67 13.70 5.81 -12.21
CA GLY A 67 12.64 5.79 -13.23
C GLY A 67 11.81 4.51 -13.20
N GLU A 68 12.44 3.35 -13.02
CA GLU A 68 11.76 2.04 -12.89
C GLU A 68 10.88 1.99 -11.63
N LEU A 69 11.39 2.50 -10.50
CA LEU A 69 10.60 2.61 -9.26
C LEU A 69 9.38 3.52 -9.42
N SER A 70 9.55 4.67 -10.07
CA SER A 70 8.48 5.63 -10.33
C SER A 70 7.35 4.98 -11.13
N GLN A 71 7.67 4.25 -12.18
CA GLN A 71 6.71 3.55 -13.01
C GLN A 71 6.03 2.41 -12.26
N ALA A 72 6.81 1.56 -11.60
CA ALA A 72 6.29 0.39 -10.88
C ALA A 72 5.37 0.76 -9.71
N LEU A 73 5.69 1.84 -9.00
CA LEU A 73 4.93 2.29 -7.84
C LEU A 73 3.82 3.31 -8.17
N LEU A 74 3.79 3.80 -9.41
CA LEU A 74 2.90 4.90 -9.84
C LEU A 74 3.07 6.15 -8.95
N ILE A 75 4.31 6.43 -8.53
CA ILE A 75 4.67 7.60 -7.73
C ILE A 75 5.43 8.58 -8.64
N PRO A 76 5.04 9.87 -8.73
CA PRO A 76 5.77 10.86 -9.49
C PRO A 76 7.24 10.93 -9.06
N GLN A 77 8.16 11.07 -10.03
CA GLN A 77 9.60 10.98 -9.79
C GLN A 77 10.11 11.98 -8.73
N ALA A 78 9.54 13.20 -8.69
CA ALA A 78 9.90 14.20 -7.68
C ALA A 78 9.49 13.77 -6.26
N SER A 79 8.31 13.15 -6.10
CA SER A 79 7.84 12.62 -4.82
C SER A 79 8.65 11.39 -4.41
N LEU A 80 8.94 10.50 -5.35
CA LEU A 80 9.77 9.33 -5.11
C LEU A 80 11.19 9.73 -4.66
N SER A 81 11.78 10.76 -5.27
CA SER A 81 13.10 11.25 -4.87
C SER A 81 13.12 11.67 -3.40
N ARG A 82 12.11 12.44 -2.96
CA ARG A 82 11.98 12.87 -1.55
C ARG A 82 11.79 11.69 -0.60
N LEU A 83 11.02 10.68 -1.01
CA LEU A 83 10.82 9.46 -0.21
C LEU A 83 12.13 8.68 -0.04
N VAL A 84 12.88 8.50 -1.12
CA VAL A 84 14.18 7.81 -1.08
C VAL A 84 15.21 8.61 -0.28
N ASP A 85 15.22 9.94 -0.40
CA ASP A 85 16.09 10.81 0.42
C ASP A 85 15.76 10.67 1.91
N ALA A 86 14.48 10.73 2.29
CA ALA A 86 14.06 10.55 3.67
C ALA A 86 14.43 9.14 4.22
N LEU A 87 14.31 8.10 3.40
CA LEU A 87 14.75 6.76 3.79
C LEU A 87 16.28 6.67 3.91
N ALA A 88 17.03 7.38 3.08
CA ALA A 88 18.48 7.44 3.14
C ALA A 88 18.97 8.20 4.39
N ASP A 89 18.36 9.33 4.72
CA ASP A 89 18.63 10.10 5.92
C ASP A 89 18.37 9.27 7.20
N ALA A 90 17.37 8.40 7.15
CA ALA A 90 17.08 7.44 8.23
C ALA A 90 18.00 6.19 8.23
N GLY A 91 18.93 6.07 7.28
CA GLY A 91 19.82 4.92 7.15
C GLY A 91 19.14 3.64 6.63
N LEU A 92 17.90 3.74 6.12
CA LEU A 92 17.10 2.60 5.66
C LEU A 92 17.36 2.26 4.19
N ALA A 93 17.78 3.23 3.40
CA ALA A 93 18.13 3.07 2.00
C ALA A 93 19.44 3.81 1.68
N TYR A 94 20.00 3.55 0.53
CA TYR A 94 21.15 4.31 -0.01
C TYR A 94 21.09 4.37 -1.51
N ARG A 95 21.73 5.39 -2.09
CA ARG A 95 21.88 5.54 -3.53
C ARG A 95 23.28 5.11 -3.96
N ARG A 96 23.35 4.48 -5.10
CA ARG A 96 24.61 4.09 -5.74
C ARG A 96 24.58 4.51 -7.21
N GLN A 97 25.71 4.99 -7.73
CA GLN A 97 25.89 5.11 -9.16
C GLN A 97 26.10 3.71 -9.74
N ASP A 98 25.53 3.48 -10.92
CA ASP A 98 25.78 2.26 -11.67
C ASP A 98 27.25 2.27 -12.16
N ASP A 99 27.96 1.15 -11.96
CA ASP A 99 29.38 1.05 -12.33
C ASP A 99 29.57 1.05 -13.84
N GLN A 100 28.55 0.69 -14.62
CA GLN A 100 28.58 0.64 -16.10
C GLN A 100 28.03 1.92 -16.73
N ASP A 101 27.06 2.58 -16.10
CA ASP A 101 26.50 3.87 -16.55
C ASP A 101 26.42 4.85 -15.38
N ARG A 102 27.42 5.72 -15.29
CA ARG A 102 27.51 6.75 -14.25
C ARG A 102 26.36 7.75 -14.24
N ARG A 103 25.53 7.80 -15.30
CA ARG A 103 24.33 8.62 -15.36
C ARG A 103 23.14 7.95 -14.66
N ARG A 104 23.23 6.64 -14.44
CA ARG A 104 22.18 5.86 -13.81
C ARG A 104 22.42 5.79 -12.30
N ILE A 105 21.47 6.34 -11.54
CA ILE A 105 21.44 6.23 -10.09
C ILE A 105 20.44 5.15 -9.71
N THR A 106 20.89 4.19 -8.94
CA THR A 106 20.06 3.13 -8.37
C THR A 106 19.87 3.35 -6.88
N ALA A 107 18.68 3.03 -6.37
CA ALA A 107 18.38 3.00 -4.96
C ALA A 107 18.39 1.56 -4.43
N HIS A 108 18.91 1.38 -3.23
CA HIS A 108 19.09 0.09 -2.58
C HIS A 108 18.55 0.12 -1.15
N LEU A 109 18.01 -0.99 -0.68
CA LEU A 109 17.62 -1.15 0.71
C LEU A 109 18.82 -1.53 1.57
N SER A 110 19.05 -0.82 2.67
CA SER A 110 20.13 -1.14 3.62
C SER A 110 19.79 -2.40 4.45
N ARG A 111 20.77 -2.91 5.19
CA ARG A 111 20.52 -4.00 6.14
C ARG A 111 19.51 -3.58 7.23
N GLN A 112 19.64 -2.37 7.75
CA GLN A 112 18.70 -1.81 8.71
C GLN A 112 17.30 -1.66 8.10
N GLY A 113 17.23 -1.22 6.84
CA GLY A 113 15.97 -1.14 6.07
C GLY A 113 15.30 -2.50 5.93
N ARG A 114 16.04 -3.57 5.65
CA ARG A 114 15.50 -4.94 5.57
C ARG A 114 14.92 -5.39 6.91
N THR A 115 15.61 -5.14 8.01
CA THR A 115 15.12 -5.47 9.35
C THR A 115 13.84 -4.71 9.69
N ARG A 116 13.80 -3.41 9.37
CA ARG A 116 12.60 -2.60 9.59
C ARG A 116 11.44 -3.05 8.68
N LEU A 117 11.71 -3.32 7.41
CA LEU A 117 10.71 -3.82 6.46
C LEU A 117 10.05 -5.10 6.94
N SER A 118 10.80 -6.05 7.50
CA SER A 118 10.23 -7.29 8.04
C SER A 118 9.17 -7.05 9.12
N ARG A 119 9.36 -6.05 9.99
CA ARG A 119 8.36 -5.67 10.99
C ARG A 119 7.14 -5.00 10.35
N LEU A 120 7.37 -4.08 9.42
CA LEU A 120 6.29 -3.39 8.69
C LEU A 120 5.45 -4.38 7.86
N ASP A 121 6.08 -5.37 7.23
CA ASP A 121 5.38 -6.44 6.50
C ASP A 121 4.53 -7.30 7.44
N GLY A 122 4.96 -7.52 8.67
CA GLY A 122 4.14 -8.18 9.70
C GLY A 122 2.87 -7.39 10.03
N LEU A 123 2.97 -6.07 10.21
CA LEU A 123 1.81 -5.20 10.45
C LEU A 123 0.87 -5.17 9.24
N ALA A 124 1.43 -5.06 8.04
CA ALA A 124 0.65 -5.06 6.79
C ALA A 124 -0.08 -6.38 6.59
N ALA A 125 0.57 -7.51 6.85
CA ALA A 125 -0.04 -8.84 6.74
C ALA A 125 -1.16 -9.05 7.77
N ALA A 126 -0.99 -8.58 9.00
CA ALA A 126 -2.03 -8.64 10.04
C ALA A 126 -3.25 -7.80 9.63
N HIS A 127 -3.04 -6.59 9.11
CA HIS A 127 -4.12 -5.76 8.58
C HIS A 127 -4.85 -6.44 7.42
N ASP A 128 -4.12 -6.98 6.43
CA ASP A 128 -4.71 -7.69 5.28
C ASP A 128 -5.55 -8.89 5.74
N ALA A 129 -5.04 -9.69 6.65
CA ALA A 129 -5.78 -10.84 7.21
C ALA A 129 -7.06 -10.41 7.92
N ALA A 130 -7.03 -9.33 8.71
CA ALA A 130 -8.21 -8.80 9.39
C ALA A 130 -9.27 -8.31 8.40
N VAL A 131 -8.87 -7.61 7.34
CA VAL A 131 -9.78 -7.14 6.29
C VAL A 131 -10.41 -8.32 5.55
N ARG A 132 -9.61 -9.32 5.15
CA ARG A 132 -10.12 -10.53 4.47
C ARG A 132 -11.15 -11.26 5.32
N ALA A 133 -10.87 -11.43 6.60
CA ALA A 133 -11.79 -12.07 7.54
C ALA A 133 -13.10 -11.27 7.69
N ALA A 134 -13.01 -9.96 7.85
CA ALA A 134 -14.18 -9.09 8.00
C ALA A 134 -15.06 -9.02 6.76
N CYS A 135 -14.46 -9.11 5.56
CA CYS A 135 -15.20 -9.05 4.30
C CYS A 135 -15.61 -10.42 3.74
N GLY A 136 -15.21 -11.53 4.36
CA GLY A 136 -15.46 -12.87 3.84
C GLY A 136 -14.81 -13.12 2.45
N LEU A 137 -13.66 -12.50 2.19
CA LEU A 137 -12.95 -12.60 0.91
C LEU A 137 -11.95 -13.75 0.94
N PRO A 138 -12.23 -14.89 0.29
CA PRO A 138 -11.31 -16.04 0.33
C PRO A 138 -10.00 -15.76 -0.41
N ASP A 139 -10.06 -15.21 -1.61
CA ASP A 139 -8.89 -14.80 -2.41
C ASP A 139 -9.25 -13.66 -3.37
N PRO A 140 -8.99 -12.40 -3.01
CA PRO A 140 -9.23 -11.27 -3.91
C PRO A 140 -8.11 -11.09 -4.94
N ALA A 141 -6.95 -11.76 -4.81
CA ALA A 141 -5.78 -11.51 -5.63
C ALA A 141 -6.04 -11.84 -7.11
N GLY A 142 -6.66 -12.98 -7.40
CA GLY A 142 -6.94 -13.39 -8.76
C GLY A 142 -7.84 -12.43 -9.55
N PRO A 143 -9.02 -12.05 -9.05
CA PRO A 143 -9.87 -11.05 -9.69
C PRO A 143 -9.22 -9.68 -9.86
N LEU A 144 -8.52 -9.18 -8.83
CA LEU A 144 -7.84 -7.87 -8.88
C LEU A 144 -6.63 -7.87 -9.82
N ALA A 145 -5.85 -8.97 -9.88
CA ALA A 145 -4.75 -9.09 -10.82
C ALA A 145 -5.23 -9.07 -12.28
N ARG A 146 -6.35 -9.74 -12.58
CA ARG A 146 -6.96 -9.67 -13.92
C ARG A 146 -7.43 -8.27 -14.27
N LEU A 147 -8.00 -7.55 -13.29
CA LEU A 147 -8.42 -6.16 -13.51
C LEU A 147 -7.21 -5.23 -13.76
N ALA A 148 -6.10 -5.45 -13.07
CA ALA A 148 -4.88 -4.65 -13.22
C ALA A 148 -4.11 -4.94 -14.52
N ALA A 149 -4.37 -6.08 -15.18
CA ALA A 149 -3.74 -6.48 -16.44
C ALA A 149 -4.46 -5.94 -17.70
N HIS A 150 -5.63 -5.31 -17.56
CA HIS A 150 -6.41 -4.66 -18.62
C HIS A 150 -6.04 -3.21 -18.77
#